data_a6ca2a41215c8710e08d88ec2bdfa344
#
_entry.id   a6ca2a41215c8710e08d88ec2bdfa344
#
_cell.length_a   1.000
_cell.length_b   1.000
_cell.length_c   1.000
_cell.angle_alpha   90.00
_cell.angle_beta   90.00
_cell.angle_gamma   90.00
#
_symmetry.space_group_name_H-M   'P 1'
#
loop_
_entity.id
_entity.type
_entity.pdbx_description
1 polymer ?
#
loop_
_entity_poly.entity_id
_entity_poly.type
_entity_poly.pdbx_seq_one_letter_code
_entity_poly.pdbx_strand_id
1 'polypeptide(L)'
;MKQPSSPLVRRVGRIVILVLTGTIIAWILAKKEMSPLVMGSPRDYDEIAAEGVLRVVTDYGPLSLQAEGDSIDGLHFELVNAFAHEHDLTLDIYPQLEFGDQLDGLSRGRYDLIATGIPMTTAIRDSLLLSKPLLTNRQLLVQRKPLTAEDSARYVESQIDLAQKRVHLVKNSPALMRIHHLANEIADTIYTEEVERYGAEQLLFLVAHGDLDYAVCDEQTVRAVIDSLPQLDVHVAIGFTQLYAWGVSKESHALMDSINTWLTNYLGSAKGRALYRKYRQSLPASINPISSPQRR
;
A
#
# COMPACT_ATOMS: atom_id res chain seq x y z
N MET A 1 -11.03 17.40 -66.31
CA MET A 1 -9.91 18.24 -65.86
C MET A 1 -10.18 18.70 -64.43
N LYS A 2 -9.49 18.15 -63.42
CA LYS A 2 -9.54 18.63 -62.02
C LYS A 2 -8.50 19.74 -61.83
N GLN A 3 -8.96 20.95 -61.52
CA GLN A 3 -8.05 22.04 -61.16
C GLN A 3 -7.26 21.71 -59.92
N PRO A 4 -5.93 22.00 -59.87
CA PRO A 4 -5.14 21.81 -58.66
C PRO A 4 -5.52 22.88 -57.62
N SER A 5 -5.93 22.44 -56.41
CA SER A 5 -6.21 23.33 -55.29
C SER A 5 -4.98 24.17 -54.95
N SER A 6 -5.16 25.50 -54.77
CA SER A 6 -4.10 26.45 -54.50
C SER A 6 -3.32 26.08 -53.22
N PRO A 7 -2.02 26.40 -53.12
CA PRO A 7 -1.20 26.08 -51.97
C PRO A 7 -1.73 26.67 -50.65
N LEU A 8 -2.52 27.74 -50.74
CA LEU A 8 -3.19 28.38 -49.59
C LEU A 8 -4.27 27.47 -48.99
N VAL A 9 -5.11 26.85 -49.84
CA VAL A 9 -6.18 25.93 -49.40
C VAL A 9 -5.58 24.70 -48.72
N ARG A 10 -4.44 24.18 -49.17
CA ARG A 10 -3.75 23.05 -48.50
C ARG A 10 -3.13 23.43 -47.17
N ARG A 11 -2.63 24.69 -47.02
CA ARG A 11 -2.11 25.17 -45.71
C ARG A 11 -3.24 25.40 -44.71
N VAL A 12 -4.35 26.00 -45.11
CA VAL A 12 -5.51 26.21 -44.26
C VAL A 12 -6.12 24.88 -43.82
N GLY A 13 -6.25 23.91 -44.73
CA GLY A 13 -6.74 22.57 -44.38
C GLY A 13 -5.87 21.82 -43.36
N ARG A 14 -4.52 21.95 -43.45
CA ARG A 14 -3.62 21.35 -42.47
C ARG A 14 -3.72 22.00 -41.09
N ILE A 15 -3.88 23.33 -41.03
CA ILE A 15 -4.05 24.06 -39.77
C ILE A 15 -5.36 23.68 -39.09
N VAL A 16 -6.46 23.57 -39.86
CA VAL A 16 -7.78 23.16 -39.34
C VAL A 16 -7.74 21.72 -38.82
N ILE A 17 -7.05 20.80 -39.49
CA ILE A 17 -6.89 19.42 -39.01
C ILE A 17 -6.06 19.38 -37.70
N LEU A 18 -4.96 20.15 -37.63
CA LEU A 18 -4.13 20.20 -36.40
C LEU A 18 -4.90 20.81 -35.23
N VAL A 19 -5.72 21.83 -35.42
CA VAL A 19 -6.57 22.42 -34.39
C VAL A 19 -7.63 21.43 -33.92
N LEU A 20 -8.30 20.72 -34.86
CA LEU A 20 -9.31 19.72 -34.54
C LEU A 20 -8.70 18.52 -33.79
N THR A 21 -7.53 18.02 -34.19
CA THR A 21 -6.87 16.94 -33.49
C THR A 21 -6.38 17.39 -32.09
N GLY A 22 -5.86 18.61 -31.96
CA GLY A 22 -5.48 19.20 -30.67
C GLY A 22 -6.66 19.34 -29.71
N THR A 23 -7.82 19.80 -30.21
CA THR A 23 -9.04 19.93 -29.38
C THR A 23 -9.62 18.57 -28.97
N ILE A 24 -9.57 17.56 -29.85
CA ILE A 24 -10.01 16.20 -29.53
C ILE A 24 -9.09 15.57 -28.48
N ILE A 25 -7.77 15.71 -28.61
CA ILE A 25 -6.81 15.22 -27.63
C ILE A 25 -7.00 15.93 -26.28
N ALA A 26 -7.13 17.27 -26.29
CA ALA A 26 -7.40 18.05 -25.08
C ALA A 26 -8.74 17.65 -24.43
N TRP A 27 -9.78 17.36 -25.23
CA TRP A 27 -11.08 16.89 -24.72
C TRP A 27 -10.99 15.46 -24.12
N ILE A 28 -10.21 14.57 -24.75
CA ILE A 28 -9.96 13.21 -24.23
C ILE A 28 -9.17 13.27 -22.93
N LEU A 29 -8.12 14.12 -22.86
CA LEU A 29 -7.33 14.33 -21.64
C LEU A 29 -8.16 14.96 -20.53
N ALA A 30 -8.93 16.01 -20.84
CA ALA A 30 -9.83 16.64 -19.87
C ALA A 30 -10.93 15.66 -19.38
N LYS A 31 -11.42 14.76 -20.23
CA LYS A 31 -12.37 13.73 -19.83
C LYS A 31 -11.75 12.64 -18.97
N LYS A 32 -10.44 12.40 -19.09
CA LYS A 32 -9.68 11.44 -18.24
C LYS A 32 -9.34 12.03 -16.88
N GLU A 33 -9.15 13.35 -16.79
CA GLU A 33 -8.88 14.03 -15.50
C GLU A 33 -10.17 14.44 -14.75
N MET A 34 -11.30 14.52 -15.43
CA MET A 34 -12.61 14.85 -14.85
C MET A 34 -13.54 13.63 -14.87
N SER A 35 -13.13 12.53 -14.23
CA SER A 35 -14.15 11.70 -13.58
C SER A 35 -14.67 12.55 -12.43
N PRO A 36 -15.95 12.98 -12.40
CA PRO A 36 -16.48 13.71 -11.26
C PRO A 36 -16.21 12.85 -10.04
N LEU A 37 -15.77 13.48 -8.95
CA LEU A 37 -15.76 12.89 -7.61
C LEU A 37 -17.20 12.42 -7.35
N VAL A 38 -17.54 11.22 -7.79
CA VAL A 38 -18.79 10.57 -7.43
C VAL A 38 -18.68 10.33 -5.94
N MET A 39 -19.24 11.23 -5.16
CA MET A 39 -19.53 10.98 -3.76
C MET A 39 -20.64 9.93 -3.76
N GLY A 40 -20.25 8.67 -3.81
CA GLY A 40 -21.14 7.52 -3.72
C GLY A 40 -21.12 6.97 -2.31
N SER A 41 -22.06 6.10 -2.01
CA SER A 41 -21.99 5.18 -0.88
C SER A 41 -21.01 4.04 -1.23
N PRO A 42 -20.40 3.39 -0.24
CA PRO A 42 -19.68 2.15 -0.44
C PRO A 42 -20.54 1.12 -1.19
N ARG A 43 -19.95 0.41 -2.14
CA ARG A 43 -20.63 -0.64 -2.90
C ARG A 43 -20.44 -2.00 -2.23
N ASP A 44 -21.43 -2.88 -2.36
CA ASP A 44 -21.26 -4.28 -1.99
C ASP A 44 -21.10 -5.17 -3.25
N TYR A 45 -20.92 -6.47 -3.05
CA TYR A 45 -20.55 -7.43 -4.10
C TYR A 45 -21.50 -7.43 -5.31
N ASP A 46 -22.82 -7.36 -5.07
CA ASP A 46 -23.80 -7.42 -6.16
C ASP A 46 -23.71 -6.22 -7.11
N GLU A 47 -23.44 -5.03 -6.57
CA GLU A 47 -23.25 -3.80 -7.38
C GLU A 47 -21.92 -3.85 -8.15
N ILE A 48 -20.85 -4.37 -7.53
CA ILE A 48 -19.54 -4.56 -8.14
C ILE A 48 -19.63 -5.57 -9.29
N ALA A 49 -20.30 -6.70 -9.06
CA ALA A 49 -20.51 -7.74 -10.05
C ALA A 49 -21.38 -7.26 -11.22
N ALA A 50 -22.42 -6.46 -10.95
CA ALA A 50 -23.28 -5.88 -11.99
C ALA A 50 -22.53 -4.87 -12.87
N GLU A 51 -21.60 -4.08 -12.30
CA GLU A 51 -20.75 -3.14 -13.07
C GLU A 51 -19.59 -3.88 -13.76
N GLY A 52 -19.16 -5.03 -13.22
CA GLY A 52 -18.03 -5.81 -13.71
C GLY A 52 -16.66 -5.18 -13.40
N VAL A 53 -16.58 -4.25 -12.42
CA VAL A 53 -15.35 -3.52 -12.09
C VAL A 53 -15.13 -3.49 -10.58
N LEU A 54 -13.98 -3.99 -10.14
CA LEU A 54 -13.49 -3.90 -8.77
C LEU A 54 -12.48 -2.76 -8.66
N ARG A 55 -12.77 -1.76 -7.84
CA ARG A 55 -11.93 -0.58 -7.59
C ARG A 55 -11.08 -0.81 -6.34
N VAL A 56 -9.78 -0.92 -6.55
CA VAL A 56 -8.84 -1.28 -5.48
C VAL A 56 -7.86 -0.16 -5.23
N VAL A 57 -7.76 0.27 -3.99
CA VAL A 57 -6.68 1.15 -3.56
C VAL A 57 -5.56 0.33 -2.92
N THR A 58 -4.33 0.66 -3.26
CA THR A 58 -3.11 0.04 -2.73
C THR A 58 -2.02 1.10 -2.58
N ASP A 59 -0.97 0.81 -1.82
CA ASP A 59 0.22 1.65 -1.75
C ASP A 59 1.31 1.17 -2.73
N TYR A 60 2.37 1.95 -2.86
CA TYR A 60 3.59 1.49 -3.53
C TYR A 60 4.49 0.79 -2.52
N GLY A 61 4.97 -0.38 -2.91
CA GLY A 61 5.92 -1.13 -2.09
C GLY A 61 6.11 -2.57 -2.55
N PRO A 62 7.11 -3.26 -2.03
CA PRO A 62 7.56 -4.57 -2.51
C PRO A 62 6.51 -5.68 -2.43
N LEU A 63 5.57 -5.56 -1.48
CA LEU A 63 4.45 -6.50 -1.35
C LEU A 63 3.13 -5.96 -1.89
N SER A 64 3.02 -4.66 -2.15
CA SER A 64 1.76 -4.03 -2.57
C SER A 64 1.69 -3.86 -4.09
N LEU A 65 2.34 -2.84 -4.61
CA LEU A 65 2.41 -2.54 -6.04
C LEU A 65 3.82 -2.06 -6.38
N GLN A 66 4.56 -2.82 -7.15
CA GLN A 66 5.89 -2.46 -7.63
C GLN A 66 5.93 -2.56 -9.14
N ALA A 67 6.43 -1.51 -9.81
CA ALA A 67 6.69 -1.54 -11.24
C ALA A 67 8.14 -2.00 -11.48
N GLU A 68 8.33 -3.05 -12.26
CA GLU A 68 9.64 -3.52 -12.71
C GLU A 68 9.65 -3.59 -14.24
N GLY A 69 10.22 -2.56 -14.88
CA GLY A 69 10.14 -2.39 -16.33
C GLY A 69 8.70 -2.22 -16.79
N ASP A 70 8.23 -3.08 -17.69
CA ASP A 70 6.86 -3.08 -18.21
C ASP A 70 5.89 -3.99 -17.39
N SER A 71 6.38 -4.63 -16.32
CA SER A 71 5.58 -5.50 -15.46
C SER A 71 5.20 -4.82 -14.15
N ILE A 72 4.04 -5.21 -13.62
CA ILE A 72 3.58 -4.83 -12.30
C ILE A 72 3.63 -6.08 -11.43
N ASP A 73 4.34 -5.97 -10.30
CA ASP A 73 4.52 -7.02 -9.30
C ASP A 73 4.01 -6.58 -7.93
N GLY A 74 3.85 -7.51 -7.02
CA GLY A 74 3.44 -7.30 -5.63
C GLY A 74 2.51 -8.41 -5.16
N LEU A 75 2.71 -8.92 -3.95
CA LEU A 75 1.88 -9.99 -3.38
C LEU A 75 0.40 -9.59 -3.35
N HIS A 76 0.11 -8.38 -2.85
CA HIS A 76 -1.27 -7.88 -2.77
C HIS A 76 -1.86 -7.66 -4.16
N PHE A 77 -1.09 -7.12 -5.10
CA PHE A 77 -1.51 -6.95 -6.49
C PHE A 77 -1.83 -8.28 -7.15
N GLU A 78 -0.94 -9.27 -7.06
CA GLU A 78 -1.17 -10.58 -7.69
C GLU A 78 -2.35 -11.33 -7.06
N LEU A 79 -2.54 -11.22 -5.73
CA LEU A 79 -3.70 -11.79 -5.05
C LEU A 79 -5.02 -11.15 -5.52
N VAL A 80 -5.08 -9.81 -5.54
CA VAL A 80 -6.32 -9.13 -5.94
C VAL A 80 -6.62 -9.31 -7.42
N ASN A 81 -5.58 -9.37 -8.26
CA ASN A 81 -5.73 -9.66 -9.69
C ASN A 81 -6.27 -11.09 -9.92
N ALA A 82 -5.78 -12.08 -9.15
CA ALA A 82 -6.30 -13.44 -9.20
C ALA A 82 -7.76 -13.51 -8.72
N PHE A 83 -8.13 -12.78 -7.66
CA PHE A 83 -9.52 -12.66 -7.20
C PHE A 83 -10.42 -12.08 -8.27
N ALA A 84 -10.05 -10.92 -8.84
CA ALA A 84 -10.83 -10.26 -9.88
C ALA A 84 -11.03 -11.15 -11.11
N HIS A 85 -9.96 -11.82 -11.57
CA HIS A 85 -10.01 -12.73 -12.71
C HIS A 85 -10.93 -13.95 -12.45
N GLU A 86 -10.90 -14.54 -11.25
CA GLU A 86 -11.75 -15.69 -10.91
C GLU A 86 -13.23 -15.32 -10.70
N HIS A 87 -13.53 -14.02 -10.56
CA HIS A 87 -14.89 -13.48 -10.42
C HIS A 87 -15.36 -12.72 -11.67
N ASP A 88 -14.66 -12.81 -12.80
CA ASP A 88 -14.95 -12.11 -14.05
C ASP A 88 -15.04 -10.58 -13.90
N LEU A 89 -14.22 -10.00 -13.01
CA LEU A 89 -14.16 -8.57 -12.75
C LEU A 89 -12.94 -7.93 -13.42
N THR A 90 -13.14 -6.75 -13.99
CA THR A 90 -12.04 -5.86 -14.39
C THR A 90 -11.45 -5.20 -13.15
N LEU A 91 -10.13 -5.18 -13.04
CA LEU A 91 -9.43 -4.60 -11.91
C LEU A 91 -9.01 -3.16 -12.22
N ASP A 92 -9.54 -2.21 -11.46
CA ASP A 92 -9.14 -0.80 -11.45
C ASP A 92 -8.29 -0.52 -10.21
N ILE A 93 -6.99 -0.14 -10.41
CA ILE A 93 -6.05 0.08 -9.32
C ILE A 93 -5.72 1.55 -9.15
N TYR A 94 -5.80 2.01 -7.89
CA TYR A 94 -5.53 3.37 -7.47
C TYR A 94 -4.38 3.38 -6.46
N PRO A 95 -3.15 3.73 -6.88
CA PRO A 95 -2.04 3.86 -5.93
C PRO A 95 -2.23 5.09 -5.04
N GLN A 96 -2.17 4.90 -3.70
CA GLN A 96 -2.29 5.94 -2.71
C GLN A 96 -1.41 5.63 -1.49
N LEU A 97 -0.48 6.51 -1.16
CA LEU A 97 0.51 6.29 -0.09
C LEU A 97 -0.08 6.48 1.31
N GLU A 98 -0.95 7.47 1.47
CA GLU A 98 -1.48 7.83 2.79
C GLU A 98 -2.68 6.94 3.15
N PHE A 99 -2.57 6.19 4.25
CA PHE A 99 -3.65 5.31 4.71
C PHE A 99 -4.93 6.06 5.04
N GLY A 100 -4.83 7.30 5.56
CA GLY A 100 -6.00 8.16 5.80
C GLY A 100 -6.80 8.45 4.54
N ASP A 101 -6.12 8.71 3.42
CA ASP A 101 -6.75 8.96 2.11
C ASP A 101 -7.37 7.69 1.52
N GLN A 102 -6.75 6.52 1.79
CA GLN A 102 -7.34 5.22 1.42
C GLN A 102 -8.66 5.00 2.15
N LEU A 103 -8.70 5.28 3.47
CA LEU A 103 -9.91 5.18 4.30
C LEU A 103 -11.00 6.16 3.85
N ASP A 104 -10.63 7.42 3.61
CA ASP A 104 -11.58 8.44 3.13
C ASP A 104 -12.18 8.04 1.77
N GLY A 105 -11.34 7.58 0.84
CA GLY A 105 -11.81 7.13 -0.46
C GLY A 105 -12.71 5.90 -0.38
N LEU A 106 -12.43 4.94 0.52
CA LEU A 106 -13.28 3.78 0.76
C LEU A 106 -14.64 4.20 1.35
N SER A 107 -14.64 5.06 2.36
CA SER A 107 -15.87 5.54 3.02
C SER A 107 -16.80 6.33 2.10
N ARG A 108 -16.22 6.96 1.07
CA ARG A 108 -16.96 7.71 0.04
C ARG A 108 -17.32 6.88 -1.20
N GLY A 109 -17.11 5.57 -1.18
CA GLY A 109 -17.39 4.68 -2.32
C GLY A 109 -16.52 4.94 -3.56
N ARG A 110 -15.36 5.57 -3.39
CA ARG A 110 -14.37 5.74 -4.47
C ARG A 110 -13.64 4.43 -4.76
N TYR A 111 -13.39 3.67 -3.71
CA TYR A 111 -12.77 2.35 -3.73
C TYR A 111 -13.69 1.33 -3.07
N ASP A 112 -13.54 0.07 -3.44
CA ASP A 112 -14.29 -1.06 -2.88
C ASP A 112 -13.42 -1.84 -1.88
N LEU A 113 -12.11 -1.90 -2.12
CA LEU A 113 -11.15 -2.69 -1.38
C LEU A 113 -9.87 -1.91 -1.15
N ILE A 114 -9.36 -1.92 0.08
CA ILE A 114 -7.99 -1.54 0.41
C ILE A 114 -7.14 -2.81 0.40
N ALA A 115 -6.29 -2.96 -0.61
CA ALA A 115 -5.41 -4.11 -0.80
C ALA A 115 -3.97 -3.78 -0.41
N THR A 116 -3.78 -3.31 0.82
CA THR A 116 -2.49 -3.14 1.48
C THR A 116 -2.40 -4.04 2.70
N GLY A 117 -1.25 -4.07 3.34
CA GLY A 117 -1.12 -4.73 4.63
C GLY A 117 -1.71 -3.87 5.75
N ILE A 118 -2.96 -4.11 6.16
CA ILE A 118 -3.63 -3.40 7.25
C ILE A 118 -3.47 -4.20 8.55
N PRO A 119 -2.91 -3.64 9.64
CA PRO A 119 -2.80 -4.33 10.92
C PRO A 119 -4.18 -4.55 11.55
N MET A 120 -4.44 -5.78 12.02
CA MET A 120 -5.74 -6.17 12.57
C MET A 120 -5.91 -5.72 14.02
N THR A 121 -5.91 -4.41 14.26
CA THR A 121 -6.15 -3.81 15.58
C THR A 121 -7.64 -3.56 15.85
N THR A 122 -8.02 -3.39 17.12
CA THR A 122 -9.41 -3.05 17.51
C THR A 122 -9.86 -1.75 16.85
N ALA A 123 -9.04 -0.70 16.90
CA ALA A 123 -9.36 0.60 16.31
C ALA A 123 -9.65 0.52 14.82
N ILE A 124 -8.90 -0.28 14.07
CA ILE A 124 -9.14 -0.48 12.63
C ILE A 124 -10.39 -1.31 12.39
N ARG A 125 -10.63 -2.34 13.21
CA ARG A 125 -11.85 -3.15 13.14
C ARG A 125 -13.12 -2.34 13.42
N ASP A 126 -13.04 -1.25 14.16
CA ASP A 126 -14.17 -0.35 14.37
C ASP A 126 -14.55 0.43 13.11
N SER A 127 -13.57 0.66 12.21
CA SER A 127 -13.76 1.43 10.98
C SER A 127 -13.98 0.56 9.73
N LEU A 128 -13.42 -0.67 9.68
CA LEU A 128 -13.42 -1.55 8.52
C LEU A 128 -13.89 -2.96 8.84
N LEU A 129 -14.43 -3.66 7.83
CA LEU A 129 -14.43 -5.12 7.81
C LEU A 129 -13.04 -5.55 7.30
N LEU A 130 -12.41 -6.48 8.02
CA LEU A 130 -11.10 -7.00 7.68
C LEU A 130 -11.20 -8.44 7.19
N SER A 131 -10.43 -8.75 6.15
CA SER A 131 -10.33 -10.12 5.63
C SER A 131 -9.67 -11.08 6.63
N LYS A 132 -9.66 -12.36 6.29
CA LYS A 132 -8.74 -13.30 6.93
C LYS A 132 -7.31 -12.79 6.81
N PRO A 133 -6.46 -13.08 7.81
CA PRO A 133 -5.08 -12.62 7.78
C PRO A 133 -4.34 -13.18 6.57
N LEU A 134 -3.64 -12.32 5.88
CA LEU A 134 -2.81 -12.64 4.71
C LEU A 134 -1.37 -12.89 5.11
N LEU A 135 -0.87 -12.11 6.06
CA LEU A 135 0.51 -12.19 6.51
C LEU A 135 0.63 -11.71 7.96
N THR A 136 1.77 -11.94 8.55
CA THR A 136 2.19 -11.31 9.82
C THR A 136 3.23 -10.25 9.52
N ASN A 137 3.23 -9.19 10.32
CA ASN A 137 4.22 -8.13 10.21
C ASN A 137 4.40 -7.45 11.56
N ARG A 138 5.43 -6.61 11.69
CA ARG A 138 5.67 -5.76 12.86
C ARG A 138 6.38 -4.49 12.42
N GLN A 139 6.29 -3.45 13.21
CA GLN A 139 7.03 -2.22 12.98
C GLN A 139 8.43 -2.34 13.60
N LEU A 140 9.43 -1.88 12.86
CA LEU A 140 10.82 -1.80 13.27
C LEU A 140 11.26 -0.34 13.36
N LEU A 141 12.12 -0.05 14.32
CA LEU A 141 12.92 1.16 14.30
C LEU A 141 14.00 1.03 13.23
N VAL A 142 14.15 2.04 12.43
CA VAL A 142 15.23 2.18 11.44
C VAL A 142 16.13 3.30 11.91
N GLN A 143 17.41 3.00 12.07
CA GLN A 143 18.45 3.94 12.50
C GLN A 143 19.77 3.63 11.81
N ARG A 144 20.74 4.52 11.85
CA ARG A 144 22.10 4.21 11.36
C ARG A 144 22.88 3.41 12.41
N LYS A 145 23.73 2.50 11.94
CA LYS A 145 24.76 1.86 12.79
C LYS A 145 25.71 2.92 13.32
N PRO A 146 26.09 2.87 14.60
CA PRO A 146 27.01 3.83 15.17
C PRO A 146 28.41 3.63 14.59
N LEU A 147 29.03 4.69 14.11
CA LEU A 147 30.42 4.71 13.62
C LEU A 147 31.37 5.46 14.56
N THR A 148 30.83 6.35 15.37
CA THR A 148 31.57 7.21 16.30
C THR A 148 31.02 7.07 17.72
N ALA A 149 31.75 7.61 18.71
CA ALA A 149 31.27 7.67 20.09
C ALA A 149 30.01 8.58 20.21
N GLU A 150 29.92 9.62 19.39
CA GLU A 150 28.73 10.49 19.35
C GLU A 150 27.52 9.76 18.80
N ASP A 151 27.69 8.96 17.73
CA ASP A 151 26.62 8.12 17.19
C ASP A 151 26.14 7.11 18.23
N SER A 152 27.09 6.50 18.98
CA SER A 152 26.76 5.54 20.03
C SER A 152 25.91 6.15 21.15
N ALA A 153 26.10 7.43 21.46
CA ALA A 153 25.29 8.13 22.47
C ALA A 153 23.83 8.38 22.00
N ARG A 154 23.59 8.38 20.70
CA ARG A 154 22.25 8.53 20.11
C ARG A 154 21.61 7.20 19.76
N TYR A 155 22.41 6.15 19.67
CA TYR A 155 21.95 4.83 19.24
C TYR A 155 20.93 4.24 20.22
N VAL A 156 19.86 3.64 19.66
CA VAL A 156 18.77 3.03 20.40
C VAL A 156 18.98 1.52 20.40
N GLU A 157 19.20 0.94 21.57
CA GLU A 157 19.37 -0.50 21.72
C GLU A 157 18.07 -1.21 22.10
N SER A 158 17.14 -0.47 22.70
CA SER A 158 15.86 -1.01 23.14
C SER A 158 14.74 0.01 23.04
N GLN A 159 13.50 -0.44 23.20
CA GLN A 159 12.32 0.44 23.15
C GLN A 159 12.36 1.58 24.18
N ILE A 160 12.96 1.37 25.36
CA ILE A 160 13.02 2.37 26.42
C ILE A 160 13.93 3.56 26.03
N ASP A 161 14.93 3.32 25.19
CA ASP A 161 15.85 4.35 24.71
C ASP A 161 15.20 5.33 23.72
N LEU A 162 13.95 5.05 23.30
CA LEU A 162 13.14 5.97 22.51
C LEU A 162 12.59 7.16 23.30
N ALA A 163 12.71 7.13 24.64
CA ALA A 163 12.36 8.26 25.48
C ALA A 163 13.02 9.54 24.98
N GLN A 164 12.21 10.60 24.80
CA GLN A 164 12.63 11.92 24.30
C GLN A 164 13.21 11.92 22.87
N LYS A 165 13.15 10.81 22.13
CA LYS A 165 13.58 10.76 20.72
C LYS A 165 12.44 11.20 19.80
N ARG A 166 12.83 11.69 18.61
CA ARG A 166 11.91 12.03 17.53
C ARG A 166 11.97 10.93 16.47
N VAL A 167 10.86 10.28 16.22
CA VAL A 167 10.74 9.23 15.19
C VAL A 167 9.86 9.73 14.04
N HIS A 168 10.23 9.38 12.82
CA HIS A 168 9.54 9.77 11.60
C HIS A 168 8.74 8.56 11.06
N LEU A 169 7.58 8.81 10.52
CA LEU A 169 6.71 7.80 9.92
C LEU A 169 5.90 8.43 8.78
N VAL A 170 5.41 7.59 7.89
CA VAL A 170 4.50 8.05 6.82
C VAL A 170 3.24 8.64 7.45
N LYS A 171 2.77 9.75 6.91
CA LYS A 171 1.55 10.42 7.39
C LYS A 171 0.37 9.47 7.48
N ASN A 172 -0.40 9.61 8.55
CA ASN A 172 -1.56 8.77 8.86
C ASN A 172 -1.24 7.26 8.93
N SER A 173 0.03 6.89 9.15
CA SER A 173 0.41 5.48 9.30
C SER A 173 -0.26 4.84 10.52
N PRO A 174 -0.77 3.61 10.40
CA PRO A 174 -1.26 2.84 11.56
C PRO A 174 -0.21 2.65 12.66
N ALA A 175 1.09 2.77 12.35
CA ALA A 175 2.18 2.70 13.30
C ALA A 175 2.16 3.84 14.33
N LEU A 176 1.57 5.00 14.01
CA LEU A 176 1.47 6.15 14.92
C LEU A 176 0.81 5.76 16.26
N MET A 177 -0.30 5.03 16.19
CA MET A 177 -0.99 4.57 17.39
C MET A 177 -0.11 3.62 18.24
N ARG A 178 0.68 2.77 17.59
CA ARG A 178 1.61 1.87 18.31
C ARG A 178 2.69 2.66 19.03
N ILE A 179 3.23 3.71 18.42
CA ILE A 179 4.22 4.58 19.04
C ILE A 179 3.64 5.31 20.26
N HIS A 180 2.41 5.81 20.17
CA HIS A 180 1.72 6.43 21.31
C HIS A 180 1.51 5.43 22.47
N HIS A 181 1.12 4.19 22.15
CA HIS A 181 1.01 3.15 23.19
C HIS A 181 2.37 2.84 23.82
N LEU A 182 3.44 2.76 23.01
CA LEU A 182 4.78 2.53 23.51
C LEU A 182 5.25 3.66 24.43
N ALA A 183 4.98 4.92 24.07
CA ALA A 183 5.29 6.06 24.93
C ALA A 183 4.61 5.94 26.31
N ASN A 184 3.35 5.50 26.34
CA ASN A 184 2.65 5.22 27.60
C ASN A 184 3.27 4.03 28.36
N GLU A 185 3.67 2.96 27.66
CA GLU A 185 4.30 1.77 28.25
C GLU A 185 5.64 2.09 28.93
N ILE A 186 6.46 2.95 28.30
CA ILE A 186 7.74 3.39 28.86
C ILE A 186 7.60 4.54 29.85
N ALA A 187 6.38 5.07 30.03
CA ALA A 187 6.06 6.21 30.88
C ALA A 187 6.87 7.48 30.54
N ASP A 188 7.17 7.69 29.25
CA ASP A 188 7.90 8.85 28.74
C ASP A 188 7.36 9.29 27.37
N THR A 189 7.82 10.44 26.89
CA THR A 189 7.41 10.99 25.59
C THR A 189 8.28 10.44 24.47
N ILE A 190 7.64 9.95 23.39
CA ILE A 190 8.27 9.74 22.09
C ILE A 190 7.66 10.78 21.14
N TYR A 191 8.49 11.65 20.59
CA TYR A 191 8.04 12.64 19.62
C TYR A 191 7.84 11.98 18.26
N THR A 192 6.71 12.23 17.62
CA THR A 192 6.41 11.71 16.28
C THR A 192 6.37 12.84 15.28
N GLU A 193 6.94 12.62 14.10
CA GLU A 193 6.86 13.52 12.98
C GLU A 193 6.36 12.74 11.75
N GLU A 194 5.21 13.15 11.26
CA GLU A 194 4.59 12.54 10.09
C GLU A 194 5.12 13.18 8.82
N VAL A 195 5.64 12.35 7.91
CA VAL A 195 6.26 12.79 6.67
C VAL A 195 5.28 12.61 5.53
N GLU A 196 4.94 13.72 4.88
CA GLU A 196 4.11 13.76 3.68
C GLU A 196 4.94 13.47 2.42
N ARG A 197 4.30 12.99 1.36
CA ARG A 197 4.85 12.75 0.02
C ARG A 197 5.90 11.63 -0.09
N TYR A 198 6.31 11.02 1.00
CA TYR A 198 7.27 9.92 1.00
C TYR A 198 6.60 8.65 1.50
N GLY A 199 6.83 7.53 0.80
CA GLY A 199 6.48 6.21 1.27
C GLY A 199 7.51 5.67 2.27
N ALA A 200 7.22 4.50 2.84
CA ALA A 200 8.08 3.89 3.86
C ALA A 200 9.49 3.59 3.35
N GLU A 201 9.67 3.19 2.08
CA GLU A 201 11.00 2.95 1.49
C GLU A 201 11.85 4.22 1.47
N GLN A 202 11.26 5.34 1.07
CA GLN A 202 11.97 6.63 1.03
C GLN A 202 12.45 7.04 2.42
N LEU A 203 11.69 6.74 3.49
CA LEU A 203 12.14 7.01 4.85
C LEU A 203 13.42 6.23 5.20
N LEU A 204 13.57 4.97 4.75
CA LEU A 204 14.80 4.22 4.93
C LEU A 204 16.00 4.92 4.26
N PHE A 205 15.82 5.42 3.04
CA PHE A 205 16.87 6.17 2.34
C PHE A 205 17.23 7.46 3.07
N LEU A 206 16.26 8.22 3.57
CA LEU A 206 16.51 9.46 4.33
C LEU A 206 17.30 9.17 5.63
N VAL A 207 16.97 8.08 6.33
CA VAL A 207 17.76 7.65 7.49
C VAL A 207 19.17 7.23 7.07
N ALA A 208 19.31 6.45 5.99
CA ALA A 208 20.59 5.99 5.51
C ALA A 208 21.55 7.13 5.13
N HIS A 209 21.02 8.22 4.58
CA HIS A 209 21.80 9.41 4.19
C HIS A 209 22.02 10.42 5.33
N GLY A 210 21.30 10.25 6.45
CA GLY A 210 21.47 11.11 7.63
C GLY A 210 20.55 12.32 7.66
N ASP A 211 19.59 12.39 6.75
CA ASP A 211 18.55 13.43 6.73
C ASP A 211 17.57 13.26 7.91
N LEU A 212 17.36 12.01 8.33
CA LEU A 212 16.59 11.62 9.50
C LEU A 212 17.45 10.76 10.44
N ASP A 213 17.22 10.86 11.75
CA ASP A 213 17.91 9.99 12.71
C ASP A 213 17.17 8.66 12.89
N TYR A 214 15.84 8.71 13.00
CA TYR A 214 15.01 7.54 13.27
C TYR A 214 13.75 7.55 12.41
N ALA A 215 13.42 6.38 11.84
CA ALA A 215 12.13 6.15 11.21
C ALA A 215 11.49 4.87 11.75
N VAL A 216 10.16 4.77 11.64
CA VAL A 216 9.43 3.54 11.95
C VAL A 216 8.79 3.04 10.67
N CYS A 217 9.16 1.81 10.29
CA CYS A 217 8.70 1.15 9.07
C CYS A 217 8.30 -0.29 9.35
N ASP A 218 7.45 -0.82 8.50
CA ASP A 218 7.07 -2.23 8.52
C ASP A 218 8.25 -3.14 8.16
N GLU A 219 8.43 -4.26 8.88
CA GLU A 219 9.52 -5.22 8.67
C GLU A 219 9.60 -5.69 7.21
N GLN A 220 8.48 -5.87 6.55
CA GLN A 220 8.43 -6.28 5.14
C GLN A 220 9.07 -5.25 4.21
N THR A 221 8.79 -3.96 4.41
CA THR A 221 9.42 -2.88 3.63
C THR A 221 10.92 -2.81 3.92
N VAL A 222 11.29 -2.93 5.19
CA VAL A 222 12.70 -2.98 5.60
C VAL A 222 13.44 -4.13 4.91
N ARG A 223 12.89 -5.35 4.95
CA ARG A 223 13.51 -6.54 4.35
C ARG A 223 13.73 -6.43 2.85
N ALA A 224 12.86 -5.72 2.15
CA ALA A 224 12.97 -5.57 0.71
C ALA A 224 14.18 -4.74 0.28
N VAL A 225 14.65 -3.80 1.12
CA VAL A 225 15.71 -2.85 0.74
C VAL A 225 16.94 -2.88 1.63
N ILE A 226 16.91 -3.56 2.78
CA ILE A 226 17.98 -3.50 3.80
C ILE A 226 19.33 -3.97 3.27
N ASP A 227 19.35 -4.95 2.37
CA ASP A 227 20.60 -5.47 1.78
C ASP A 227 21.32 -4.41 0.94
N SER A 228 20.59 -3.43 0.39
CA SER A 228 21.16 -2.29 -0.33
C SER A 228 21.56 -1.11 0.58
N LEU A 229 21.22 -1.17 1.88
CA LEU A 229 21.46 -0.12 2.86
C LEU A 229 22.23 -0.66 4.09
N PRO A 230 23.46 -1.18 3.91
CA PRO A 230 24.21 -1.89 4.97
C PRO A 230 24.57 -1.02 6.18
N GLN A 231 24.50 0.32 6.05
CA GLN A 231 24.71 1.28 7.13
C GLN A 231 23.53 1.37 8.10
N LEU A 232 22.38 0.81 7.76
CA LEU A 232 21.21 0.81 8.64
C LEU A 232 21.26 -0.33 9.65
N ASP A 233 20.66 -0.06 10.80
CA ASP A 233 20.29 -1.02 11.81
C ASP A 233 18.79 -1.01 12.03
N VAL A 234 18.22 -2.21 12.25
CA VAL A 234 16.77 -2.43 12.32
C VAL A 234 16.40 -3.49 13.37
N HIS A 235 17.26 -3.70 14.38
CA HIS A 235 17.06 -4.77 15.35
C HIS A 235 15.96 -4.47 16.37
N VAL A 236 15.64 -3.19 16.61
CA VAL A 236 14.64 -2.79 17.60
C VAL A 236 13.24 -2.88 17.03
N ALA A 237 12.44 -3.81 17.54
CA ALA A 237 11.01 -3.89 17.21
C ALA A 237 10.21 -2.89 18.04
N ILE A 238 9.34 -2.10 17.40
CA ILE A 238 8.46 -1.13 18.06
C ILE A 238 7.25 -1.81 18.71
N GLY A 239 6.88 -2.98 18.20
CA GLY A 239 5.74 -3.73 18.73
C GLY A 239 5.87 -5.23 18.49
N PHE A 240 4.85 -5.95 18.96
CA PHE A 240 4.72 -7.37 18.68
C PHE A 240 4.34 -7.61 17.23
N THR A 241 4.62 -8.82 16.76
CA THR A 241 4.12 -9.30 15.47
C THR A 241 2.59 -9.30 15.46
N GLN A 242 2.01 -8.66 14.47
CA GLN A 242 0.57 -8.54 14.27
C GLN A 242 0.12 -9.25 12.99
N LEU A 243 -1.15 -9.61 12.94
CA LEU A 243 -1.80 -10.11 11.73
C LEU A 243 -2.16 -8.92 10.83
N TYR A 244 -1.95 -9.08 9.54
CA TYR A 244 -2.28 -8.08 8.52
C TYR A 244 -3.29 -8.65 7.53
N ALA A 245 -4.24 -7.82 7.13
CA ALA A 245 -5.38 -8.18 6.29
C ALA A 245 -5.69 -7.09 5.26
N TRP A 246 -6.63 -7.36 4.37
CA TRP A 246 -7.29 -6.36 3.53
C TRP A 246 -8.50 -5.77 4.23
N GLY A 247 -8.96 -4.60 3.76
CA GLY A 247 -10.11 -3.91 4.34
C GLY A 247 -11.16 -3.52 3.30
N VAL A 248 -12.42 -3.68 3.65
CA VAL A 248 -13.56 -3.13 2.90
C VAL A 248 -14.42 -2.27 3.83
N SER A 249 -15.37 -1.52 3.26
CA SER A 249 -16.35 -0.75 4.05
C SER A 249 -17.11 -1.65 5.02
N LYS A 250 -17.54 -1.07 6.13
CA LYS A 250 -18.47 -1.72 7.09
C LYS A 250 -19.79 -2.17 6.47
N GLU A 251 -20.15 -1.56 5.35
CA GLU A 251 -21.40 -1.83 4.64
C GLU A 251 -21.26 -2.96 3.61
N SER A 252 -20.01 -3.33 3.21
CA SER A 252 -19.73 -4.28 2.13
C SER A 252 -19.54 -5.70 2.65
N HIS A 253 -20.57 -6.27 3.25
CA HIS A 253 -20.52 -7.59 3.89
C HIS A 253 -20.37 -8.73 2.87
N ALA A 254 -21.13 -8.71 1.76
CA ALA A 254 -21.09 -9.74 0.76
C ALA A 254 -19.74 -9.77 0.02
N LEU A 255 -19.13 -8.58 -0.22
CA LEU A 255 -17.78 -8.48 -0.75
C LEU A 255 -16.75 -9.12 0.18
N MET A 256 -16.82 -8.84 1.48
CA MET A 256 -15.91 -9.43 2.47
C MET A 256 -16.07 -10.95 2.55
N ASP A 257 -17.29 -11.46 2.52
CA ASP A 257 -17.57 -12.91 2.53
C ASP A 257 -17.04 -13.60 1.26
N SER A 258 -17.21 -12.97 0.10
CA SER A 258 -16.66 -13.44 -1.17
C SER A 258 -15.13 -13.51 -1.13
N ILE A 259 -14.47 -12.41 -0.70
CA ILE A 259 -13.02 -12.34 -0.53
C ILE A 259 -12.52 -13.45 0.43
N ASN A 260 -13.15 -13.61 1.58
CA ASN A 260 -12.74 -14.58 2.59
C ASN A 260 -12.92 -16.03 2.12
N THR A 261 -13.97 -16.31 1.37
CA THR A 261 -14.24 -17.63 0.78
C THR A 261 -13.17 -17.93 -0.26
N TRP A 262 -12.92 -16.98 -1.16
CA TRP A 262 -11.89 -17.12 -2.18
C TRP A 262 -10.48 -17.29 -1.57
N LEU A 263 -10.10 -16.43 -0.61
CA LEU A 263 -8.80 -16.53 0.07
C LEU A 263 -8.58 -17.91 0.70
N THR A 264 -9.62 -18.49 1.33
CA THR A 264 -9.50 -19.82 1.94
C THR A 264 -9.13 -20.89 0.91
N ASN A 265 -9.77 -20.84 -0.25
CA ASN A 265 -9.55 -21.80 -1.32
C ASN A 265 -8.21 -21.55 -2.04
N TYR A 266 -7.95 -20.28 -2.38
CA TYR A 266 -6.76 -19.89 -3.13
C TYR A 266 -5.46 -20.13 -2.36
N LEU A 267 -5.40 -19.73 -1.09
CA LEU A 267 -4.21 -19.92 -0.25
C LEU A 267 -3.93 -21.41 0.01
N GLY A 268 -4.95 -22.25 0.06
CA GLY A 268 -4.83 -23.72 0.13
C GLY A 268 -4.40 -24.37 -1.17
N SER A 269 -4.45 -23.66 -2.29
CA SER A 269 -4.14 -24.18 -3.63
C SER A 269 -2.62 -24.25 -3.90
N ALA A 270 -2.24 -24.94 -4.98
CA ALA A 270 -0.85 -24.96 -5.46
C ALA A 270 -0.41 -23.56 -5.96
N LYS A 271 -1.33 -22.80 -6.59
CA LYS A 271 -1.09 -21.44 -7.07
C LYS A 271 -0.80 -20.48 -5.91
N GLY A 272 -1.64 -20.47 -4.88
CA GLY A 272 -1.45 -19.65 -3.70
C GLY A 272 -0.11 -19.92 -2.99
N ARG A 273 0.22 -21.22 -2.79
CA ARG A 273 1.51 -21.60 -2.21
C ARG A 273 2.71 -21.19 -3.07
N ALA A 274 2.59 -21.21 -4.40
CA ALA A 274 3.64 -20.74 -5.31
C ALA A 274 3.83 -19.25 -5.21
N LEU A 275 2.73 -18.50 -5.14
CA LEU A 275 2.74 -17.04 -4.99
C LEU A 275 3.46 -16.63 -3.69
N TYR A 276 3.11 -17.20 -2.55
CA TYR A 276 3.79 -16.90 -1.29
C TYR A 276 5.28 -17.29 -1.29
N ARG A 277 5.68 -18.33 -2.01
CA ARG A 277 7.10 -18.68 -2.18
C ARG A 277 7.85 -17.65 -3.00
N LYS A 278 7.23 -17.03 -4.02
CA LYS A 278 7.82 -15.95 -4.81
C LYS A 278 8.22 -14.77 -3.92
N TYR A 279 7.38 -14.41 -2.96
CA TYR A 279 7.60 -13.28 -2.05
C TYR A 279 8.25 -13.64 -0.71
N ARG A 280 8.73 -14.88 -0.54
CA ARG A 280 9.23 -15.38 0.74
C ARG A 280 10.39 -14.55 1.34
N GLN A 281 11.24 -13.96 0.51
CA GLN A 281 12.38 -13.15 0.98
C GLN A 281 11.90 -11.82 1.58
N SER A 282 10.84 -11.24 1.04
CA SER A 282 10.21 -10.01 1.54
C SER A 282 9.23 -10.28 2.68
N LEU A 283 8.88 -11.53 2.97
CA LEU A 283 7.98 -11.88 4.06
C LEU A 283 8.76 -12.09 5.37
N PRO A 284 8.20 -11.67 6.54
CA PRO A 284 8.80 -11.97 7.84
C PRO A 284 9.04 -13.48 8.05
N ALA A 285 10.09 -13.82 8.78
CA ALA A 285 10.52 -15.21 8.99
C ALA A 285 9.47 -16.09 9.72
N SER A 286 8.48 -15.48 10.37
CA SER A 286 7.40 -16.15 11.09
C SER A 286 6.24 -16.65 10.21
N ILE A 287 6.26 -16.37 8.90
CA ILE A 287 5.23 -16.89 8.00
C ILE A 287 5.64 -18.28 7.51
N ASN A 288 5.21 -19.30 8.23
CA ASN A 288 4.79 -20.53 7.58
C ASN A 288 3.41 -20.26 6.96
N PRO A 289 3.20 -20.49 5.65
CA PRO A 289 1.86 -20.44 5.08
C PRO A 289 1.00 -21.34 5.96
N ILE A 290 -0.07 -20.77 6.49
CA ILE A 290 -1.01 -21.36 7.46
C ILE A 290 -0.95 -22.89 7.39
N SER A 291 -0.24 -23.51 8.32
CA SER A 291 -0.28 -24.96 8.50
C SER A 291 -1.75 -25.29 8.73
N SER A 292 -2.32 -26.12 7.86
CA SER A 292 -3.64 -26.69 8.02
C SER A 292 -3.84 -27.07 9.48
N PRO A 293 -4.99 -26.79 10.11
CA PRO A 293 -5.23 -27.21 11.47
C PRO A 293 -4.95 -28.72 11.52
N GLN A 294 -3.95 -29.12 12.30
CA GLN A 294 -3.71 -30.53 12.57
C GLN A 294 -5.02 -31.06 13.16
N ARG A 295 -5.70 -31.94 12.41
CA ARG A 295 -6.79 -32.71 12.94
C ARG A 295 -6.25 -33.48 14.15
N ARG A 296 -6.71 -33.12 15.33
CA ARG A 296 -6.73 -34.00 16.49
C ARG A 296 -8.03 -34.76 16.52
#